data_ff428b5d40485517bdbce2730cd2802c
#
_entry.id   ff428b5d40485517bdbce2730cd2802c
#
_cell.length_a   1.000
_cell.length_b   1.000
_cell.length_c   1.000
_cell.angle_alpha   90.00
_cell.angle_beta   90.00
_cell.angle_gamma   90.00
#
_symmetry.space_group_name_H-M   'P 1'
#
loop_
_entity.id
_entity.type
_entity.pdbx_description
1 polymer ?
#
loop_
_entity_poly.entity_id
_entity_poly.type
_entity_poly.pdbx_seq_one_letter_code
_entity_poly.pdbx_strand_id
1 'polypeptide(L)'
;MSLINTTIKPFTTQAFKEGKFITVSDTDLKGKWSVVFFYPADFTFVCPTELEDLADNYDEFQKLGVEIYSVSTDTHFSHKAWHDTSPAIGKIKYTMLGDPAGVITNNFGVMREGQGLADRGTFLVDPEGVIQFTEVTAEGIGRNAAELLRKVKAAQYVAAHPGEVCPAKWEEGEKTLAPSLDLVGKI
;
A
#
# COMPACT_ATOMS: atom_id res chain seq x y z
N MET A 1 7.46 6.11 -15.95
CA MET A 1 6.09 6.58 -16.28
C MET A 1 5.23 6.45 -15.02
N SER A 2 4.41 7.45 -14.68
CA SER A 2 3.52 7.38 -13.50
C SER A 2 2.45 6.32 -13.71
N LEU A 3 2.13 5.58 -12.63
CA LEU A 3 1.02 4.62 -12.63
C LEU A 3 -0.29 5.22 -12.10
N ILE A 4 -0.30 6.50 -11.69
CA ILE A 4 -1.51 7.19 -11.23
C ILE A 4 -2.57 7.18 -12.33
N ASN A 5 -3.82 6.90 -11.94
CA ASN A 5 -4.98 6.74 -12.82
C ASN A 5 -4.89 5.55 -13.80
N THR A 6 -4.01 4.59 -13.55
CA THR A 6 -3.98 3.32 -14.32
C THR A 6 -4.56 2.18 -13.50
N THR A 7 -5.18 1.23 -14.18
CA THR A 7 -5.68 0.00 -13.54
C THR A 7 -4.54 -0.96 -13.24
N ILE A 8 -4.58 -1.61 -12.07
CA ILE A 8 -3.63 -2.66 -11.71
C ILE A 8 -3.64 -3.79 -12.73
N LYS A 9 -2.46 -4.33 -13.02
CA LYS A 9 -2.33 -5.44 -13.97
C LYS A 9 -2.65 -6.78 -13.30
N PRO A 10 -3.13 -7.78 -14.06
CA PRO A 10 -3.43 -9.10 -13.51
C PRO A 10 -2.22 -9.77 -12.86
N PHE A 11 -2.47 -10.43 -11.75
CA PHE A 11 -1.52 -11.33 -11.08
C PHE A 11 -2.26 -12.40 -10.28
N THR A 12 -1.56 -13.47 -9.95
CA THR A 12 -1.99 -14.48 -8.98
C THR A 12 -0.77 -14.97 -8.25
N THR A 13 -0.81 -15.03 -6.92
CA THR A 13 0.32 -15.47 -6.10
C THR A 13 -0.12 -16.19 -4.83
N GLN A 14 0.86 -16.82 -4.17
CA GLN A 14 0.69 -17.40 -2.84
C GLN A 14 1.01 -16.36 -1.77
N ALA A 15 0.25 -16.39 -0.68
CA ALA A 15 0.39 -15.45 0.41
C ALA A 15 0.31 -16.16 1.77
N PHE A 16 0.83 -15.48 2.79
CA PHE A 16 0.63 -15.85 4.18
C PHE A 16 -0.33 -14.86 4.85
N LYS A 17 -1.32 -15.37 5.57
CA LYS A 17 -2.25 -14.57 6.37
C LYS A 17 -2.69 -15.38 7.60
N GLU A 18 -2.46 -14.82 8.81
CA GLU A 18 -2.97 -15.38 10.08
C GLU A 18 -2.77 -16.90 10.21
N GLY A 19 -1.55 -17.35 10.00
CA GLY A 19 -1.18 -18.77 10.15
C GLY A 19 -1.56 -19.67 8.97
N LYS A 20 -2.11 -19.12 7.87
CA LYS A 20 -2.56 -19.89 6.70
C LYS A 20 -1.85 -19.44 5.43
N PHE A 21 -1.67 -20.39 4.51
CA PHE A 21 -1.34 -20.09 3.12
C PHE A 21 -2.62 -19.94 2.31
N ILE A 22 -2.70 -18.88 1.54
CA ILE A 22 -3.84 -18.56 0.68
C ILE A 22 -3.36 -18.15 -0.70
N THR A 23 -4.23 -18.26 -1.69
CA THR A 23 -3.98 -17.71 -3.03
C THR A 23 -4.67 -16.35 -3.13
N VAL A 24 -3.96 -15.35 -3.66
CA VAL A 24 -4.46 -13.99 -3.87
C VAL A 24 -4.22 -13.57 -5.31
N SER A 25 -5.18 -12.88 -5.90
CA SER A 25 -5.12 -12.33 -7.25
C SER A 25 -5.46 -10.83 -7.26
N ASP A 26 -5.25 -10.16 -8.39
CA ASP A 26 -5.65 -8.77 -8.58
C ASP A 26 -7.15 -8.53 -8.34
N THR A 27 -8.00 -9.55 -8.56
CA THR A 27 -9.44 -9.45 -8.33
C THR A 27 -9.80 -9.35 -6.85
N ASP A 28 -8.96 -9.84 -5.95
CA ASP A 28 -9.15 -9.73 -4.50
C ASP A 28 -8.92 -8.31 -3.97
N LEU A 29 -8.25 -7.46 -4.76
CA LEU A 29 -8.04 -6.05 -4.45
C LEU A 29 -9.20 -5.15 -4.90
N LYS A 30 -10.13 -5.66 -5.72
CA LYS A 30 -11.27 -4.91 -6.26
C LYS A 30 -12.48 -4.96 -5.33
N GLY A 31 -13.38 -3.98 -5.45
CA GLY A 31 -14.58 -3.86 -4.60
C GLY A 31 -14.32 -3.26 -3.21
N LYS A 32 -13.09 -2.87 -2.91
CA LYS A 32 -12.65 -2.22 -1.67
C LYS A 32 -11.40 -1.39 -1.92
N TRP A 33 -11.11 -0.46 -1.05
CA TRP A 33 -9.83 0.23 -1.05
C TRP A 33 -8.72 -0.72 -0.60
N SER A 34 -7.59 -0.68 -1.27
CA SER A 34 -6.46 -1.58 -1.00
C SER A 34 -5.14 -0.82 -1.00
N VAL A 35 -4.31 -1.08 0.01
CA VAL A 35 -2.91 -0.63 0.04
C VAL A 35 -2.02 -1.78 -0.39
N VAL A 36 -1.20 -1.57 -1.41
CA VAL A 36 -0.14 -2.50 -1.83
C VAL A 36 1.19 -1.90 -1.39
N PHE A 37 1.86 -2.57 -0.45
CA PHE A 37 3.03 -2.06 0.27
C PHE A 37 4.24 -2.95 0.01
N PHE A 38 5.10 -2.50 -0.92
CA PHE A 38 6.32 -3.22 -1.29
C PHE A 38 7.45 -2.91 -0.32
N TYR A 39 8.27 -3.91 -0.03
CA TYR A 39 9.50 -3.80 0.75
C TYR A 39 10.58 -4.74 0.19
N PRO A 40 11.87 -4.44 0.39
CA PRO A 40 12.97 -5.18 -0.24
C PRO A 40 13.00 -6.67 0.07
N ALA A 41 13.05 -7.04 1.35
CA ALA A 41 13.18 -8.46 1.73
C ALA A 41 12.81 -8.70 3.20
N ASP A 42 12.42 -9.95 3.49
CA ASP A 42 12.28 -10.48 4.84
C ASP A 42 13.63 -10.48 5.59
N PHE A 43 13.57 -10.55 6.93
CA PHE A 43 14.74 -10.67 7.81
C PHE A 43 15.78 -9.54 7.64
N THR A 44 15.34 -8.31 7.34
CA THR A 44 16.19 -7.12 7.17
C THR A 44 16.02 -6.13 8.34
N PHE A 45 16.35 -4.86 8.15
CA PHE A 45 16.51 -3.89 9.24
C PHE A 45 15.40 -2.81 9.27
N VAL A 46 15.18 -2.11 8.18
CA VAL A 46 14.14 -1.07 8.08
C VAL A 46 12.76 -1.70 7.82
N CYS A 47 12.70 -2.78 7.02
CA CYS A 47 11.45 -3.43 6.65
C CYS A 47 10.58 -3.84 7.86
N PRO A 48 11.14 -4.48 8.92
CA PRO A 48 10.30 -4.85 10.07
C PRO A 48 9.71 -3.63 10.79
N THR A 49 10.40 -2.49 10.82
CA THR A 49 9.87 -1.28 11.46
C THR A 49 8.69 -0.69 10.71
N GLU A 50 8.72 -0.70 9.38
CA GLU A 50 7.60 -0.25 8.54
C GLU A 50 6.39 -1.17 8.65
N LEU A 51 6.62 -2.48 8.60
CA LEU A 51 5.57 -3.48 8.66
C LEU A 51 4.92 -3.52 10.05
N GLU A 52 5.69 -3.30 11.12
CA GLU A 52 5.17 -3.16 12.48
C GLU A 52 4.32 -1.90 12.63
N ASP A 53 4.76 -0.74 12.11
CA ASP A 53 4.00 0.51 12.13
C ASP A 53 2.66 0.35 11.39
N LEU A 54 2.64 -0.33 10.24
CA LEU A 54 1.39 -0.70 9.57
C LEU A 54 0.52 -1.64 10.40
N ALA A 55 1.11 -2.61 11.09
CA ALA A 55 0.37 -3.55 11.93
C ALA A 55 -0.25 -2.86 13.16
N ASP A 56 0.48 -1.94 13.78
CA ASP A 56 0.01 -1.15 14.91
C ASP A 56 -1.15 -0.19 14.51
N ASN A 57 -1.22 0.22 13.24
CA ASN A 57 -2.28 1.08 12.68
C ASN A 57 -3.33 0.29 11.88
N TYR A 58 -3.25 -1.04 11.79
CA TYR A 58 -4.11 -1.83 10.90
C TYR A 58 -5.60 -1.68 11.19
N ASP A 59 -5.99 -1.60 12.46
CA ASP A 59 -7.38 -1.42 12.86
C ASP A 59 -7.97 -0.09 12.34
N GLU A 60 -7.15 0.97 12.23
CA GLU A 60 -7.59 2.25 11.66
C GLU A 60 -7.83 2.13 10.14
N PHE A 61 -6.97 1.40 9.41
CA PHE A 61 -7.22 1.08 7.99
C PHE A 61 -8.51 0.26 7.82
N GLN A 62 -8.73 -0.73 8.67
CA GLN A 62 -9.94 -1.56 8.61
C GLN A 62 -11.23 -0.75 8.86
N LYS A 63 -11.23 0.20 9.80
CA LYS A 63 -12.35 1.13 10.03
C LYS A 63 -12.69 1.96 8.79
N LEU A 64 -11.71 2.26 7.97
CA LEU A 64 -11.87 2.97 6.68
C LEU A 64 -12.25 2.04 5.53
N GLY A 65 -12.43 0.75 5.77
CA GLY A 65 -12.70 -0.24 4.72
C GLY A 65 -11.51 -0.49 3.80
N VAL A 66 -10.29 -0.33 4.30
CA VAL A 66 -9.04 -0.49 3.54
C VAL A 66 -8.35 -1.77 3.95
N GLU A 67 -8.02 -2.63 2.98
CA GLU A 67 -7.19 -3.82 3.20
C GLU A 67 -5.73 -3.53 2.84
N ILE A 68 -4.81 -4.14 3.59
CA ILE A 68 -3.37 -4.03 3.36
C ILE A 68 -2.81 -5.34 2.80
N TYR A 69 -1.99 -5.21 1.76
CA TYR A 69 -1.23 -6.29 1.15
C TYR A 69 0.25 -5.88 1.14
N SER A 70 1.06 -6.48 2.01
CA SER A 70 2.51 -6.31 1.92
C SER A 70 3.09 -7.27 0.88
N VAL A 71 4.13 -6.85 0.17
CA VAL A 71 4.73 -7.60 -0.96
C VAL A 71 6.24 -7.53 -0.88
N SER A 72 6.90 -8.67 -0.96
CA SER A 72 8.31 -8.77 -1.31
C SER A 72 8.55 -9.91 -2.28
N THR A 73 9.74 -9.97 -2.85
CA THR A 73 10.14 -11.06 -3.74
C THR A 73 10.47 -12.37 -2.99
N ASP A 74 10.30 -12.40 -1.67
CA ASP A 74 10.37 -13.61 -0.87
C ASP A 74 9.17 -14.53 -1.13
N THR A 75 9.26 -15.77 -0.66
CA THR A 75 8.16 -16.72 -0.73
C THR A 75 7.23 -16.58 0.48
N HIS A 76 5.99 -17.03 0.33
CA HIS A 76 5.05 -17.14 1.45
C HIS A 76 5.55 -18.03 2.60
N PHE A 77 6.47 -18.96 2.34
CA PHE A 77 7.15 -19.75 3.37
C PHE A 77 8.11 -18.90 4.21
N SER A 78 8.86 -18.00 3.57
CA SER A 78 9.72 -17.02 4.24
C SER A 78 8.89 -16.09 5.13
N HIS A 79 7.80 -15.55 4.62
CA HIS A 79 6.86 -14.70 5.39
C HIS A 79 6.36 -15.41 6.65
N LYS A 80 5.94 -16.67 6.51
CA LYS A 80 5.52 -17.46 7.67
C LYS A 80 6.66 -17.63 8.68
N ALA A 81 7.85 -18.01 8.24
CA ALA A 81 8.98 -18.21 9.13
C ALA A 81 9.35 -16.91 9.86
N TRP A 82 9.32 -15.78 9.16
CA TRP A 82 9.61 -14.48 9.75
C TRP A 82 8.52 -14.05 10.74
N HIS A 83 7.25 -14.26 10.40
CA HIS A 83 6.12 -14.00 11.29
C HIS A 83 6.21 -14.83 12.58
N ASP A 84 6.60 -16.10 12.50
CA ASP A 84 6.70 -16.98 13.65
C ASP A 84 7.90 -16.66 14.58
N THR A 85 8.93 -15.99 14.06
CA THR A 85 10.21 -15.79 14.77
C THR A 85 10.48 -14.35 15.18
N SER A 86 9.80 -13.36 14.59
CA SER A 86 9.99 -11.93 14.87
C SER A 86 8.82 -11.38 15.69
N PRO A 87 9.06 -10.80 16.89
CA PRO A 87 7.99 -10.17 17.67
C PRO A 87 7.27 -9.02 16.93
N ALA A 88 8.00 -8.23 16.13
CA ALA A 88 7.44 -7.14 15.32
C ALA A 88 6.53 -7.68 14.20
N ILE A 89 7.03 -8.65 13.43
CA ILE A 89 6.29 -9.24 12.32
C ILE A 89 5.14 -10.12 12.80
N GLY A 90 5.27 -10.75 13.95
CA GLY A 90 4.21 -11.53 14.60
C GLY A 90 2.94 -10.75 14.93
N LYS A 91 2.98 -9.41 14.93
CA LYS A 91 1.80 -8.53 15.06
C LYS A 91 0.95 -8.45 13.80
N ILE A 92 1.48 -8.81 12.63
CA ILE A 92 0.82 -8.64 11.34
C ILE A 92 -0.40 -9.54 11.23
N LYS A 93 -1.55 -8.92 10.94
CA LYS A 93 -2.81 -9.59 10.64
C LYS A 93 -3.23 -9.43 9.17
N TYR A 94 -2.64 -8.47 8.46
CA TYR A 94 -2.88 -8.27 7.04
C TYR A 94 -2.14 -9.31 6.18
N THR A 95 -2.48 -9.35 4.89
CA THR A 95 -1.96 -10.35 3.96
C THR A 95 -0.52 -10.05 3.52
N MET A 96 0.37 -11.04 3.60
CA MET A 96 1.75 -10.96 3.12
C MET A 96 1.88 -11.76 1.81
N LEU A 97 1.99 -11.06 0.68
CA LEU A 97 2.10 -11.65 -0.66
C LEU A 97 3.55 -12.03 -0.95
N GLY A 98 3.79 -13.27 -1.34
CA GLY A 98 5.06 -13.69 -1.91
C GLY A 98 5.10 -13.41 -3.41
N ASP A 99 6.17 -12.78 -3.90
CA ASP A 99 6.36 -12.50 -5.33
C ASP A 99 7.73 -13.00 -5.86
N PRO A 100 8.07 -14.29 -5.66
CA PRO A 100 9.40 -14.81 -6.02
C PRO A 100 9.69 -14.76 -7.54
N ALA A 101 8.66 -14.67 -8.36
CA ALA A 101 8.79 -14.48 -9.81
C ALA A 101 8.88 -13.00 -10.22
N GLY A 102 8.71 -12.06 -9.29
CA GLY A 102 8.76 -10.62 -9.53
C GLY A 102 7.62 -10.07 -10.39
N VAL A 103 6.53 -10.81 -10.55
CA VAL A 103 5.40 -10.41 -11.41
C VAL A 103 4.72 -9.16 -10.87
N ILE A 104 4.37 -9.16 -9.58
CA ILE A 104 3.68 -8.04 -8.93
C ILE A 104 4.63 -6.84 -8.86
N THR A 105 5.87 -7.05 -8.43
CA THR A 105 6.90 -6.01 -8.32
C THR A 105 7.17 -5.33 -9.66
N ASN A 106 7.21 -6.08 -10.77
CA ASN A 106 7.32 -5.52 -12.11
C ASN A 106 6.05 -4.80 -12.56
N ASN A 107 4.86 -5.33 -12.26
CA ASN A 107 3.58 -4.72 -12.60
C ASN A 107 3.43 -3.32 -12.01
N PHE A 108 3.95 -3.13 -10.78
CA PHE A 108 3.93 -1.84 -10.09
C PHE A 108 5.19 -0.99 -10.33
N GLY A 109 6.13 -1.46 -11.15
CA GLY A 109 7.31 -0.70 -11.58
C GLY A 109 8.31 -0.40 -10.47
N VAL A 110 8.39 -1.25 -9.45
CA VAL A 110 9.29 -1.11 -8.28
C VAL A 110 10.33 -2.22 -8.18
N MET A 111 10.52 -2.99 -9.24
CA MET A 111 11.61 -3.99 -9.29
C MET A 111 12.94 -3.29 -9.47
N ARG A 112 13.90 -3.56 -8.57
CA ARG A 112 15.30 -3.13 -8.73
C ARG A 112 15.99 -3.97 -9.78
N GLU A 113 16.45 -3.30 -10.83
CA GLU A 113 17.14 -3.97 -11.93
C GLU A 113 18.38 -4.72 -11.44
N GLY A 114 18.48 -5.99 -11.82
CA GLY A 114 19.63 -6.86 -11.51
C GLY A 114 19.72 -7.32 -10.04
N GLN A 115 18.82 -6.89 -9.14
CA GLN A 115 18.87 -7.27 -7.71
C GLN A 115 17.79 -8.28 -7.31
N GLY A 116 16.67 -8.33 -8.04
CA GLY A 116 15.53 -9.18 -7.68
C GLY A 116 14.81 -8.75 -6.40
N LEU A 117 14.98 -7.50 -5.98
CA LEU A 117 14.36 -6.91 -4.80
C LEU A 117 13.38 -5.80 -5.21
N ALA A 118 12.35 -5.58 -4.39
CA ALA A 118 11.48 -4.44 -4.57
C ALA A 118 12.07 -3.17 -3.92
N ASP A 119 11.81 -2.01 -4.52
CA ASP A 119 11.91 -0.73 -3.82
C ASP A 119 10.82 -0.59 -2.76
N ARG A 120 10.97 0.38 -1.83
CA ARG A 120 9.95 0.73 -0.86
C ARG A 120 8.82 1.50 -1.53
N GLY A 121 7.95 0.78 -2.23
CA GLY A 121 6.79 1.35 -2.93
C GLY A 121 5.50 1.18 -2.15
N THR A 122 4.68 2.22 -2.08
CA THR A 122 3.32 2.19 -1.54
C THR A 122 2.35 2.63 -2.62
N PHE A 123 1.29 1.87 -2.81
CA PHE A 123 0.24 2.18 -3.78
C PHE A 123 -1.12 2.07 -3.12
N LEU A 124 -1.95 3.08 -3.29
CA LEU A 124 -3.36 3.05 -2.91
C LEU A 124 -4.20 2.75 -4.15
N VAL A 125 -4.97 1.68 -4.08
CA VAL A 125 -5.84 1.20 -5.15
C VAL A 125 -7.29 1.38 -4.73
N ASP A 126 -8.11 1.99 -5.58
CA ASP A 126 -9.53 2.17 -5.32
C ASP A 126 -10.35 0.89 -5.61
N PRO A 127 -11.66 0.87 -5.30
CA PRO A 127 -12.51 -0.30 -5.53
C PRO A 127 -12.62 -0.73 -6.99
N GLU A 128 -12.37 0.15 -7.95
CA GLU A 128 -12.35 -0.14 -9.38
C GLU A 128 -11.03 -0.74 -9.85
N GLY A 129 -10.03 -0.80 -8.95
CA GLY A 129 -8.69 -1.31 -9.25
C GLY A 129 -7.78 -0.25 -9.86
N VAL A 130 -8.08 1.05 -9.68
CA VAL A 130 -7.29 2.16 -10.21
C VAL A 130 -6.36 2.71 -9.14
N ILE A 131 -5.11 2.99 -9.50
CA ILE A 131 -4.09 3.52 -8.58
C ILE A 131 -4.32 5.02 -8.37
N GLN A 132 -4.61 5.43 -7.14
CA GLN A 132 -4.92 6.81 -6.74
C GLN A 132 -3.74 7.54 -6.09
N PHE A 133 -2.81 6.80 -5.50
CA PHE A 133 -1.64 7.35 -4.81
C PHE A 133 -0.44 6.42 -5.00
N THR A 134 0.74 7.00 -5.09
CA THR A 134 2.01 6.26 -5.08
C THR A 134 3.08 7.03 -4.31
N GLU A 135 3.86 6.31 -3.55
CA GLU A 135 5.06 6.78 -2.88
C GLU A 135 6.17 5.74 -3.11
N VAL A 136 7.34 6.18 -3.50
CA VAL A 136 8.53 5.32 -3.62
C VAL A 136 9.70 6.02 -2.94
N THR A 137 10.32 5.35 -1.97
CA THR A 137 11.44 5.91 -1.21
C THR A 137 12.70 5.08 -1.42
N ALA A 138 13.86 5.72 -1.23
CA ALA A 138 15.15 5.05 -1.23
C ALA A 138 15.25 4.04 -0.07
N GLU A 139 16.13 3.05 -0.20
CA GLU A 139 16.23 1.92 0.71
C GLU A 139 16.38 2.29 2.19
N GLY A 140 17.12 3.35 2.50
CA GLY A 140 17.38 3.82 3.86
C GLY A 140 16.30 4.73 4.46
N ILE A 141 15.20 4.98 3.74
CA ILE A 141 14.13 5.91 4.17
C ILE A 141 12.87 5.12 4.47
N GLY A 142 12.61 4.87 5.75
CA GLY A 142 11.37 4.24 6.21
C GLY A 142 10.14 5.15 6.04
N ARG A 143 9.01 4.55 5.71
CA ARG A 143 7.72 5.21 5.52
C ARG A 143 6.95 5.30 6.84
N ASN A 144 5.84 6.04 6.86
CA ASN A 144 5.04 6.32 8.06
C ASN A 144 3.56 5.98 7.80
N ALA A 145 2.99 5.10 8.63
CA ALA A 145 1.60 4.66 8.50
C ALA A 145 0.59 5.80 8.71
N ALA A 146 0.89 6.77 9.57
CA ALA A 146 0.00 7.92 9.80
C ALA A 146 -0.08 8.85 8.57
N GLU A 147 1.04 9.04 7.85
CA GLU A 147 1.05 9.78 6.57
C GLU A 147 0.22 9.05 5.51
N LEU A 148 0.35 7.72 5.45
CA LEU A 148 -0.46 6.90 4.56
C LEU A 148 -1.94 6.97 4.90
N LEU A 149 -2.32 6.88 6.19
CA LEU A 149 -3.71 7.04 6.63
C LEU A 149 -4.31 8.39 6.20
N ARG A 150 -3.56 9.48 6.36
CA ARG A 150 -3.99 10.80 5.90
C ARG A 150 -4.25 10.82 4.38
N LYS A 151 -3.38 10.20 3.58
CA LYS A 151 -3.54 10.08 2.12
C LYS A 151 -4.74 9.23 1.73
N VAL A 152 -4.97 8.13 2.45
CA VAL A 152 -6.15 7.26 2.27
C VAL A 152 -7.43 8.06 2.51
N LYS A 153 -7.53 8.77 3.65
CA LYS A 153 -8.69 9.60 3.98
C LYS A 153 -8.96 10.67 2.93
N ALA A 154 -7.91 11.35 2.45
CA ALA A 154 -8.03 12.35 1.39
C ALA A 154 -8.53 11.73 0.07
N ALA A 155 -8.01 10.58 -0.34
CA ALA A 155 -8.44 9.90 -1.55
C ALA A 155 -9.92 9.44 -1.47
N GLN A 156 -10.32 8.87 -0.32
CA GLN A 156 -11.71 8.48 -0.08
C GLN A 156 -12.66 9.67 -0.06
N TYR A 157 -12.24 10.78 0.55
CA TYR A 157 -13.04 12.01 0.58
C TYR A 157 -13.30 12.52 -0.84
N VAL A 158 -12.25 12.67 -1.66
CA VAL A 158 -12.37 13.15 -3.05
C VAL A 158 -13.24 12.21 -3.89
N ALA A 159 -13.11 10.89 -3.71
CA ALA A 159 -13.96 9.93 -4.39
C ALA A 159 -15.45 10.05 -4.01
N ALA A 160 -15.74 10.37 -2.75
CA ALA A 160 -17.10 10.54 -2.25
C ALA A 160 -17.71 11.93 -2.56
N HIS A 161 -16.89 12.94 -2.86
CA HIS A 161 -17.30 14.33 -3.08
C HIS A 161 -16.82 14.84 -4.45
N PRO A 162 -17.44 14.39 -5.55
CA PRO A 162 -17.09 14.88 -6.89
C PRO A 162 -17.18 16.41 -6.99
N GLY A 163 -16.11 17.04 -7.46
CA GLY A 163 -16.01 18.51 -7.57
C GLY A 163 -15.34 19.20 -6.40
N GLU A 164 -14.96 18.47 -5.36
CA GLU A 164 -14.14 18.98 -4.26
C GLU A 164 -12.72 18.41 -4.32
N VAL A 165 -11.74 19.17 -3.80
CA VAL A 165 -10.35 18.75 -3.70
C VAL A 165 -9.80 19.02 -2.31
N CYS A 166 -8.93 18.14 -1.83
CA CYS A 166 -8.23 18.31 -0.57
C CYS A 166 -6.98 19.16 -0.78
N PRO A 167 -6.84 20.33 -0.13
CA PRO A 167 -5.64 21.17 -0.24
C PRO A 167 -4.42 20.53 0.45
N ALA A 168 -3.28 21.19 0.33
CA ALA A 168 -2.06 20.78 1.03
C ALA A 168 -2.30 20.65 2.54
N LYS A 169 -1.75 19.61 3.17
CA LYS A 169 -1.87 19.29 4.61
C LYS A 169 -3.30 18.98 5.10
N TRP A 170 -4.26 18.85 4.19
CA TRP A 170 -5.63 18.55 4.58
C TRP A 170 -5.71 17.31 5.48
N GLU A 171 -6.49 17.43 6.53
CA GLU A 171 -6.88 16.34 7.43
C GLU A 171 -8.41 16.23 7.47
N GLU A 172 -8.90 15.07 7.88
CA GLU A 172 -10.33 14.80 7.97
C GLU A 172 -11.04 15.83 8.86
N GLY A 173 -12.11 16.44 8.34
CA GLY A 173 -12.87 17.50 9.01
C GLY A 173 -12.41 18.91 8.67
N GLU A 174 -11.29 19.08 7.94
CA GLU A 174 -10.85 20.39 7.47
C GLU A 174 -11.57 20.83 6.20
N LYS A 175 -11.43 22.12 5.87
CA LYS A 175 -12.06 22.72 4.68
C LYS A 175 -11.44 22.16 3.40
N THR A 176 -12.29 21.90 2.43
CA THR A 176 -11.93 21.54 1.05
C THR A 176 -12.08 22.74 0.12
N LEU A 177 -11.67 22.59 -1.11
CA LEU A 177 -11.81 23.61 -2.15
C LEU A 177 -12.73 23.06 -3.26
N ALA A 178 -13.65 23.89 -3.74
CA ALA A 178 -14.39 23.63 -4.96
C ALA A 178 -13.71 24.42 -6.11
N PRO A 179 -12.94 23.75 -7.01
CA PRO A 179 -12.22 24.45 -8.08
C PRO A 179 -13.14 25.29 -8.94
N SER A 180 -12.84 26.58 -9.10
CA SER A 180 -13.58 27.49 -9.95
C SER A 180 -12.66 28.57 -10.53
N LEU A 181 -13.08 29.23 -11.59
CA LEU A 181 -12.35 30.36 -12.18
C LEU A 181 -12.19 31.53 -11.17
N ASP A 182 -13.14 31.65 -10.24
CA ASP A 182 -13.11 32.72 -9.23
C ASP A 182 -12.00 32.54 -8.18
N LEU A 183 -11.47 31.33 -8.03
CA LEU A 183 -10.36 31.01 -7.11
C LEU A 183 -8.98 31.25 -7.72
N VAL A 184 -8.89 31.40 -9.05
CA VAL A 184 -7.61 31.58 -9.73
C VAL A 184 -6.94 32.89 -9.27
N GLY A 185 -5.74 32.75 -8.68
CA GLY A 185 -4.97 33.89 -8.14
C GLY A 185 -5.48 34.43 -6.80
N LYS A 186 -6.43 33.77 -6.13
CA LYS A 186 -7.00 34.21 -4.84
C LYS A 186 -6.68 33.26 -3.67
N ILE A 187 -6.00 32.15 -3.92
CA ILE A 187 -5.54 31.15 -2.94
C ILE A 187 -4.03 30.96 -2.99
#